data_7f9601b432b28cff0a56546777723623
#
_entry.id   7f9601b432b28cff0a56546777723623
#
_cell.length_a   1.000
_cell.length_b   1.000
_cell.length_c   1.000
_cell.angle_alpha   90.00
_cell.angle_beta   90.00
_cell.angle_gamma   90.00
#
_symmetry.space_group_name_H-M   'P 1'
#
loop_
_entity.id
_entity.type
_entity.pdbx_description
1 polymer ?
#
loop_
_entity_poly.entity_id
_entity_poly.type
_entity_poly.pdbx_seq_one_letter_code
_entity_poly.pdbx_strand_id
1 'polypeptide(L)'
;MPFLLAPTVATAKVDMETCMKAALQKKPGVVVKLEKKDERGVPIYEFDIFSPDGKEWDLECNATNGKITEVEQEVASPDDPLFKAKAKISLEQAKKIALDAYPGEIVETEYEIESNGDASYEFDIKVKNGSEVKLEVDVTTGKIIEDKETEIFQIGRERE
;
A
#
# COMPACT_ATOMS: atom_id res chain seq x y z
N MET A 1 -33.60 13.19 -14.04
CA MET A 1 -32.66 12.10 -13.69
C MET A 1 -31.31 12.72 -13.43
N PRO A 2 -30.76 12.61 -12.23
CA PRO A 2 -29.38 13.05 -12.01
C PRO A 2 -28.46 12.07 -12.73
N PHE A 3 -27.64 12.57 -13.64
CA PHE A 3 -26.50 11.83 -14.18
C PHE A 3 -25.53 11.58 -13.02
N LEU A 4 -25.44 10.34 -12.57
CA LEU A 4 -24.30 9.89 -11.78
C LEU A 4 -23.09 9.94 -12.72
N LEU A 5 -22.26 10.96 -12.55
CA LEU A 5 -20.92 10.96 -13.10
C LEU A 5 -20.17 9.81 -12.42
N ALA A 6 -19.86 8.77 -13.18
CA ALA A 6 -18.92 7.75 -12.74
C ALA A 6 -17.60 8.45 -12.35
N PRO A 7 -16.93 8.02 -11.26
CA PRO A 7 -15.65 8.58 -10.92
C PRO A 7 -14.70 8.38 -12.10
N THR A 8 -14.16 9.46 -12.62
CA THR A 8 -13.14 9.39 -13.67
C THR A 8 -11.85 8.90 -13.02
N VAL A 9 -11.52 7.65 -13.27
CA VAL A 9 -10.20 7.11 -12.87
C VAL A 9 -9.13 7.87 -13.66
N ALA A 10 -8.13 8.40 -12.97
CA ALA A 10 -7.05 9.12 -13.61
C ALA A 10 -6.28 8.22 -14.57
N THR A 11 -6.01 8.74 -15.78
CA THR A 11 -5.28 7.99 -16.81
C THR A 11 -3.79 8.06 -16.55
N ALA A 12 -3.12 6.89 -16.47
CA ALA A 12 -1.67 6.82 -16.43
C ALA A 12 -1.06 7.47 -17.69
N LYS A 13 -0.07 8.33 -17.50
CA LYS A 13 0.73 8.96 -18.59
C LYS A 13 2.03 8.23 -18.84
N VAL A 14 2.53 7.52 -17.84
CA VAL A 14 3.70 6.66 -17.90
C VAL A 14 3.22 5.22 -17.83
N ASP A 15 3.72 4.36 -18.69
CA ASP A 15 3.29 2.97 -18.73
C ASP A 15 3.85 2.16 -17.54
N MET A 16 3.19 1.05 -17.27
CA MET A 16 3.54 0.13 -16.20
C MET A 16 5.00 -0.38 -16.32
N GLU A 17 5.45 -0.67 -17.54
CA GLU A 17 6.79 -1.20 -17.76
C GLU A 17 7.88 -0.19 -17.37
N THR A 18 7.67 1.09 -17.65
CA THR A 18 8.57 2.17 -17.23
C THR A 18 8.62 2.29 -15.71
N CYS A 19 7.47 2.25 -15.05
CA CYS A 19 7.37 2.23 -13.59
C CYS A 19 8.04 0.99 -12.98
N MET A 20 7.80 -0.19 -13.54
CA MET A 20 8.41 -1.44 -13.08
C MET A 20 9.94 -1.40 -13.19
N LYS A 21 10.49 -0.90 -14.28
CA LYS A 21 11.93 -0.72 -14.44
C LYS A 21 12.52 0.23 -13.40
N ALA A 22 11.84 1.33 -13.11
CA ALA A 22 12.26 2.27 -12.07
C ALA A 22 12.25 1.61 -10.68
N ALA A 23 11.21 0.83 -10.35
CA ALA A 23 11.11 0.08 -9.10
C ALA A 23 12.25 -0.94 -8.98
N LEU A 24 12.49 -1.75 -10.01
CA LEU A 24 13.56 -2.76 -10.03
C LEU A 24 14.97 -2.16 -9.99
N GLN A 25 15.17 -0.93 -10.44
CA GLN A 25 16.44 -0.21 -10.25
C GLN A 25 16.65 0.19 -8.79
N LYS A 26 15.60 0.48 -8.05
CA LYS A 26 15.66 0.81 -6.61
C LYS A 26 15.86 -0.44 -5.76
N LYS A 27 15.11 -1.49 -6.05
CA LYS A 27 15.12 -2.78 -5.34
C LYS A 27 15.16 -3.91 -6.37
N PRO A 28 16.36 -4.39 -6.73
CA PRO A 28 16.48 -5.53 -7.63
C PRO A 28 15.88 -6.80 -7.02
N GLY A 29 15.11 -7.53 -7.81
CA GLY A 29 14.45 -8.76 -7.36
C GLY A 29 13.43 -9.27 -8.35
N VAL A 30 12.46 -10.01 -7.83
CA VAL A 30 11.33 -10.54 -8.58
C VAL A 30 10.06 -9.80 -8.17
N VAL A 31 9.36 -9.23 -9.13
CA VAL A 31 8.03 -8.66 -8.88
C VAL A 31 7.06 -9.81 -8.64
N VAL A 32 6.44 -9.85 -7.48
CA VAL A 32 5.50 -10.92 -7.07
C VAL A 32 4.06 -10.44 -7.07
N LYS A 33 3.83 -9.15 -6.89
CA LYS A 33 2.52 -8.52 -6.98
C LYS A 33 2.64 -7.18 -7.72
N LEU A 34 1.60 -6.83 -8.43
CA LEU A 34 1.42 -5.52 -9.05
C LEU A 34 0.00 -5.05 -8.76
N GLU A 35 -0.12 -3.84 -8.27
CA GLU A 35 -1.40 -3.15 -8.13
C GLU A 35 -1.43 -1.88 -8.96
N LYS A 36 -2.60 -1.60 -9.50
CA LYS A 36 -2.93 -0.27 -10.01
C LYS A 36 -3.91 0.37 -9.06
N LYS A 37 -3.55 1.55 -8.60
CA LYS A 37 -4.34 2.30 -7.62
C LYS A 37 -4.63 3.72 -8.12
N ASP A 38 -5.62 4.34 -7.54
CA ASP A 38 -5.87 5.77 -7.63
C ASP A 38 -5.71 6.39 -6.24
N GLU A 39 -4.77 7.29 -6.11
CA GLU A 39 -4.56 8.08 -4.92
C GLU A 39 -5.01 9.52 -5.19
N ARG A 40 -6.23 9.84 -4.78
CA ARG A 40 -6.81 11.20 -4.90
C ARG A 40 -6.70 11.78 -6.32
N GLY A 41 -6.95 10.95 -7.33
CA GLY A 41 -6.86 11.33 -8.73
C GLY A 41 -5.46 11.21 -9.34
N VAL A 42 -4.49 10.66 -8.61
CA VAL A 42 -3.16 10.35 -9.12
C VAL A 42 -3.08 8.84 -9.39
N PRO A 43 -2.79 8.41 -10.63
CA PRO A 43 -2.62 7.01 -10.93
C PRO A 43 -1.29 6.51 -10.37
N ILE A 44 -1.34 5.41 -9.61
CA ILE A 44 -0.19 4.77 -8.97
C ILE A 44 -0.07 3.35 -9.48
N TYR A 45 1.16 2.89 -9.70
CA TYR A 45 1.51 1.47 -9.76
C TYR A 45 2.33 1.12 -8.53
N GLU A 46 1.91 0.09 -7.81
CA GLU A 46 2.66 -0.50 -6.72
C GLU A 46 3.22 -1.84 -7.14
N PHE A 47 4.46 -2.11 -6.73
CA PHE A 47 5.19 -3.33 -7.04
C PHE A 47 5.72 -3.94 -5.75
N ASP A 48 5.27 -5.14 -5.43
CA ASP A 48 5.88 -5.94 -4.38
C ASP A 48 7.04 -6.71 -4.99
N ILE A 49 8.23 -6.50 -4.45
CA ILE A 49 9.47 -7.06 -4.96
C ILE A 49 10.11 -7.92 -3.88
N PHE A 50 10.30 -9.20 -4.22
CA PHE A 50 11.09 -10.11 -3.41
C PHE A 50 12.56 -10.02 -3.85
N SER A 51 13.41 -9.52 -2.95
CA SER A 51 14.82 -9.31 -3.24
C SER A 51 15.68 -10.55 -2.92
N PRO A 52 16.89 -10.70 -3.52
CA PRO A 52 17.73 -11.87 -3.33
C PRO A 52 18.20 -12.10 -1.89
N ASP A 53 18.17 -11.06 -1.06
CA ASP A 53 18.51 -11.15 0.38
C ASP A 53 17.34 -11.66 1.26
N GLY A 54 16.20 -12.02 0.64
CA GLY A 54 15.03 -12.55 1.31
C GLY A 54 14.06 -11.52 1.86
N LYS A 55 14.28 -10.23 1.58
CA LYS A 55 13.37 -9.15 1.97
C LYS A 55 12.30 -8.92 0.94
N GLU A 56 11.15 -8.47 1.40
CA GLU A 56 10.05 -7.98 0.57
C GLU A 56 9.99 -6.46 0.64
N TRP A 57 9.68 -5.85 -0.48
CA TRP A 57 9.67 -4.40 -0.65
C TRP A 57 8.46 -3.98 -1.47
N ASP A 58 7.76 -2.97 -0.98
CA ASP A 58 6.69 -2.33 -1.69
C ASP A 58 7.16 -0.99 -2.21
N LEU A 59 7.00 -0.80 -3.51
CA LEU A 59 7.44 0.41 -4.18
C LEU A 59 6.29 1.00 -4.99
N GLU A 60 5.98 2.25 -4.68
CA GLU A 60 5.02 3.02 -5.46
C GLU A 60 5.68 3.86 -6.52
N CYS A 61 5.07 3.86 -7.69
CA CYS A 61 5.43 4.69 -8.81
C CYS A 61 4.26 5.58 -9.22
N ASN A 62 4.49 6.87 -9.22
CA ASN A 62 3.54 7.83 -9.76
C ASN A 62 3.48 7.69 -11.28
N ALA A 63 2.36 7.18 -11.80
CA ALA A 63 2.19 6.91 -13.23
C ALA A 63 1.91 8.19 -14.06
N THR A 64 1.91 9.36 -13.45
CA THR A 64 1.91 10.64 -14.17
C THR A 64 3.30 11.04 -14.64
N ASN A 65 4.33 10.73 -13.84
CA ASN A 65 5.70 11.20 -14.09
C ASN A 65 6.79 10.12 -14.03
N GLY A 66 6.44 8.87 -13.67
CA GLY A 66 7.36 7.74 -13.57
C GLY A 66 8.31 7.76 -12.37
N LYS A 67 8.09 8.62 -11.40
CA LYS A 67 8.92 8.71 -10.20
C LYS A 67 8.46 7.70 -9.15
N ILE A 68 9.44 7.06 -8.51
CA ILE A 68 9.19 6.27 -7.29
C ILE A 68 8.93 7.26 -6.16
N THR A 69 7.78 7.13 -5.55
CA THR A 69 7.29 8.02 -4.48
C THR A 69 7.42 7.38 -3.11
N GLU A 70 7.42 6.05 -3.05
CA GLU A 70 7.45 5.30 -1.81
C GLU A 70 8.33 4.06 -1.95
N VAL A 71 9.01 3.70 -0.89
CA VAL A 71 9.82 2.49 -0.76
C VAL A 71 9.69 2.00 0.68
N GLU A 72 8.97 0.91 0.86
CA GLU A 72 8.74 0.31 2.17
C GLU A 72 9.25 -1.12 2.21
N GLN A 73 9.63 -1.57 3.39
CA GLN A 73 9.98 -2.97 3.60
C GLN A 73 8.82 -3.66 4.28
N GLU A 74 8.22 -4.62 3.62
CA GLU A 74 7.26 -5.51 4.26
C GLU A 74 7.99 -6.50 5.15
N VAL A 75 7.49 -6.71 6.37
CA VAL A 75 7.97 -7.72 7.31
C VAL A 75 6.87 -8.73 7.62
N ALA A 76 7.26 -9.98 7.86
CA ALA A 76 6.32 -11.10 7.93
C ALA A 76 5.36 -11.05 9.15
N SER A 77 5.71 -10.31 10.18
CA SER A 77 4.89 -10.24 11.40
C SER A 77 5.23 -9.03 12.26
N PRO A 78 4.33 -8.64 13.19
CA PRO A 78 4.60 -7.58 14.15
C PRO A 78 5.70 -7.94 15.17
N ASP A 79 6.15 -9.18 15.19
CA ASP A 79 7.27 -9.63 16.04
C ASP A 79 8.64 -9.39 15.40
N ASP A 80 8.68 -8.95 14.13
CA ASP A 80 9.93 -8.52 13.51
C ASP A 80 10.59 -7.43 14.38
N PRO A 81 11.90 -7.53 14.65
CA PRO A 81 12.59 -6.59 15.53
C PRO A 81 12.47 -5.12 15.14
N LEU A 82 12.45 -4.81 13.84
CA LEU A 82 12.32 -3.44 13.34
C LEU A 82 10.93 -2.89 13.65
N PHE A 83 9.91 -3.70 13.42
CA PHE A 83 8.51 -3.35 13.67
C PHE A 83 8.22 -3.25 15.17
N LYS A 84 8.60 -4.28 15.91
CA LYS A 84 8.37 -4.39 17.36
C LYS A 84 9.01 -3.24 18.14
N ALA A 85 10.17 -2.77 17.71
CA ALA A 85 10.85 -1.65 18.35
C ALA A 85 10.05 -0.33 18.29
N LYS A 86 9.16 -0.20 17.33
CA LYS A 86 8.33 1.00 17.10
C LYS A 86 6.91 0.85 17.65
N ALA A 87 6.40 -0.37 17.77
CA ALA A 87 5.01 -0.65 18.11
C ALA A 87 4.67 -0.25 19.56
N LYS A 88 3.78 0.74 19.71
CA LYS A 88 3.17 1.18 20.97
C LYS A 88 1.67 0.92 21.02
N ILE A 89 1.04 0.74 19.86
CA ILE A 89 -0.35 0.32 19.75
C ILE A 89 -0.42 -1.12 19.24
N SER A 90 -1.42 -1.86 19.68
CA SER A 90 -1.64 -3.22 19.23
C SER A 90 -2.31 -3.25 17.85
N LEU A 91 -2.22 -4.39 17.17
CA LEU A 91 -2.95 -4.63 15.92
C LEU A 91 -4.46 -4.39 16.09
N GLU A 92 -5.05 -4.83 17.19
CA GLU A 92 -6.50 -4.64 17.45
C GLU A 92 -6.86 -3.16 17.63
N GLN A 93 -6.00 -2.38 18.26
CA GLN A 93 -6.18 -0.92 18.37
C GLN A 93 -6.07 -0.26 17.00
N ALA A 94 -5.09 -0.65 16.19
CA ALA A 94 -4.92 -0.14 14.82
C ALA A 94 -6.10 -0.48 13.92
N LYS A 95 -6.60 -1.74 13.98
CA LYS A 95 -7.81 -2.16 13.25
C LYS A 95 -9.03 -1.30 13.63
N LYS A 96 -9.20 -1.03 14.93
CA LYS A 96 -10.29 -0.16 15.38
C LYS A 96 -10.17 1.25 14.79
N ILE A 97 -8.99 1.83 14.82
CA ILE A 97 -8.73 3.16 14.24
C ILE A 97 -9.08 3.15 12.75
N ALA A 98 -8.62 2.15 12.02
CA ALA A 98 -8.86 2.02 10.59
C ALA A 98 -10.37 1.87 10.28
N LEU A 99 -11.08 0.99 10.98
CA LEU A 99 -12.50 0.74 10.75
C LEU A 99 -13.42 1.86 11.24
N ASP A 100 -12.99 2.66 12.22
CA ASP A 100 -13.71 3.87 12.63
C ASP A 100 -13.64 4.94 11.52
N ALA A 101 -12.52 5.02 10.79
CA ALA A 101 -12.33 5.94 9.66
C ALA A 101 -12.99 5.44 8.37
N TYR A 102 -12.82 4.14 8.07
CA TYR A 102 -13.35 3.49 6.88
C TYR A 102 -14.10 2.21 7.26
N PRO A 103 -15.41 2.33 7.60
CA PRO A 103 -16.22 1.17 7.96
C PRO A 103 -16.30 0.15 6.82
N GLY A 104 -16.00 -1.11 7.12
CA GLY A 104 -15.99 -2.19 6.14
C GLY A 104 -15.41 -3.47 6.70
N GLU A 105 -14.85 -4.28 5.82
CA GLU A 105 -14.18 -5.54 6.13
C GLU A 105 -12.70 -5.41 5.79
N ILE A 106 -11.81 -5.65 6.76
CA ILE A 106 -10.37 -5.76 6.52
C ILE A 106 -10.14 -7.09 5.79
N VAL A 107 -9.65 -7.00 4.56
CA VAL A 107 -9.38 -8.16 3.70
C VAL A 107 -7.90 -8.52 3.65
N GLU A 108 -7.02 -7.57 3.97
CA GLU A 108 -5.57 -7.76 4.03
C GLU A 108 -4.98 -6.93 5.16
N THR A 109 -3.89 -7.43 5.75
CA THR A 109 -3.11 -6.72 6.78
C THR A 109 -1.64 -6.97 6.51
N GLU A 110 -0.87 -5.89 6.37
CA GLU A 110 0.56 -5.92 6.16
C GLU A 110 1.28 -5.14 7.26
N TYR A 111 2.57 -5.39 7.41
CA TYR A 111 3.44 -4.78 8.43
C TYR A 111 4.60 -4.12 7.72
N GLU A 112 4.58 -2.78 7.68
CA GLU A 112 5.50 -2.01 6.87
C GLU A 112 6.56 -1.28 7.71
N ILE A 113 7.76 -1.20 7.16
CA ILE A 113 8.82 -0.33 7.64
C ILE A 113 9.04 0.76 6.62
N GLU A 114 8.70 1.96 7.02
CA GLU A 114 8.83 3.17 6.21
C GLU A 114 10.31 3.48 5.87
N SER A 115 10.52 4.27 4.84
CA SER A 115 11.88 4.67 4.44
C SER A 115 12.65 5.46 5.51
N ASN A 116 11.94 6.13 6.42
CA ASN A 116 12.53 6.84 7.57
C ASN A 116 12.76 5.95 8.79
N GLY A 117 12.39 4.66 8.72
CA GLY A 117 12.50 3.69 9.81
C GLY A 117 11.31 3.62 10.75
N ASP A 118 10.28 4.44 10.58
CA ASP A 118 8.99 4.28 11.27
C ASP A 118 8.30 3.00 10.81
N ALA A 119 7.27 2.59 11.50
CA ALA A 119 6.52 1.40 11.14
C ALA A 119 5.02 1.66 11.13
N SER A 120 4.31 1.01 10.24
CA SER A 120 2.86 1.10 10.08
C SER A 120 2.20 -0.27 9.95
N TYR A 121 0.94 -0.33 10.40
CA TYR A 121 0.00 -1.37 9.96
C TYR A 121 -0.66 -0.86 8.69
N GLU A 122 -0.58 -1.63 7.62
CA GLU A 122 -1.35 -1.38 6.42
C GLU A 122 -2.58 -2.28 6.40
N PHE A 123 -3.73 -1.72 6.02
CA PHE A 123 -5.01 -2.42 5.90
C PHE A 123 -5.65 -2.15 4.56
N ASP A 124 -6.00 -3.22 3.87
CA ASP A 124 -6.95 -3.16 2.78
C ASP A 124 -8.34 -3.39 3.31
N ILE A 125 -9.22 -2.42 3.12
CA ILE A 125 -10.58 -2.42 3.64
C ILE A 125 -11.58 -2.43 2.48
N LYS A 126 -12.37 -3.49 2.39
CA LYS A 126 -13.50 -3.54 1.48
C LYS A 126 -14.65 -2.75 2.09
N VAL A 127 -14.91 -1.58 1.54
CA VAL A 127 -15.95 -0.68 2.01
C VAL A 127 -17.31 -1.03 1.39
N LYS A 128 -18.39 -0.43 1.92
CA LYS A 128 -19.78 -0.79 1.60
C LYS A 128 -20.13 -0.73 0.11
N ASN A 129 -19.51 0.15 -0.67
CA ASN A 129 -19.74 0.24 -2.13
C ASN A 129 -19.02 -0.86 -2.94
N GLY A 130 -18.24 -1.74 -2.29
CA GLY A 130 -17.46 -2.80 -2.92
C GLY A 130 -16.05 -2.40 -3.35
N SER A 131 -15.67 -1.12 -3.22
CA SER A 131 -14.29 -0.66 -3.44
C SER A 131 -13.39 -1.15 -2.33
N GLU A 132 -12.11 -1.29 -2.64
CA GLU A 132 -11.04 -1.58 -1.70
C GLU A 132 -10.23 -0.32 -1.45
N VAL A 133 -10.11 0.05 -0.19
CA VAL A 133 -9.37 1.24 0.26
C VAL A 133 -8.18 0.79 1.07
N LYS A 134 -7.00 1.25 0.68
CA LYS A 134 -5.76 1.04 1.42
C LYS A 134 -5.59 2.15 2.46
N LEU A 135 -5.17 1.80 3.64
CA LEU A 135 -5.00 2.72 4.76
C LEU A 135 -3.85 2.28 5.65
N GLU A 136 -3.01 3.23 6.02
CA GLU A 136 -1.90 2.98 6.93
C GLU A 136 -2.09 3.66 8.28
N VAL A 137 -1.74 2.95 9.34
CA VAL A 137 -1.78 3.42 10.73
C VAL A 137 -0.39 3.31 11.34
N ASP A 138 0.18 4.44 11.71
CA ASP A 138 1.48 4.49 12.41
C ASP A 138 1.42 3.74 13.74
N VAL A 139 2.34 2.80 13.94
CA VAL A 139 2.32 1.89 15.10
C VAL A 139 2.75 2.55 16.40
N THR A 140 3.39 3.71 16.33
CA THR A 140 3.86 4.46 17.49
C THR A 140 2.82 5.44 17.99
N THR A 141 2.17 6.15 17.07
CA THR A 141 1.25 7.26 17.37
C THR A 141 -0.23 6.89 17.23
N GLY A 142 -0.55 5.85 16.47
CA GLY A 142 -1.93 5.51 16.09
C GLY A 142 -2.56 6.46 15.07
N LYS A 143 -1.78 7.35 14.46
CA LYS A 143 -2.28 8.26 13.42
C LYS A 143 -2.41 7.51 12.10
N ILE A 144 -3.45 7.86 11.36
CA ILE A 144 -3.57 7.48 9.96
C ILE A 144 -2.57 8.35 9.18
N ILE A 145 -1.59 7.72 8.54
CA ILE A 145 -0.50 8.40 7.81
C ILE A 145 -0.71 8.35 6.29
N GLU A 146 -1.40 7.32 5.82
CA GLU A 146 -1.83 7.18 4.43
C GLU A 146 -3.29 6.76 4.40
N ASP A 147 -4.06 7.36 3.50
CA ASP A 147 -5.47 7.02 3.26
C ASP A 147 -5.92 7.43 1.85
N LYS A 148 -7.12 6.97 1.46
CA LYS A 148 -7.78 7.33 0.19
C LYS A 148 -7.09 6.79 -1.06
N GLU A 149 -6.31 5.76 -0.94
CA GLU A 149 -5.94 4.94 -2.07
C GLU A 149 -7.06 3.95 -2.38
N THR A 150 -7.40 3.86 -3.65
CA THR A 150 -8.42 2.91 -4.12
C THR A 150 -7.78 1.95 -5.10
N GLU A 151 -7.87 0.65 -4.83
CA GLU A 151 -7.41 -0.38 -5.74
C GLU A 151 -8.30 -0.41 -6.99
N ILE A 152 -7.67 -0.50 -8.16
CA ILE A 152 -8.32 -0.66 -9.45
C ILE A 152 -8.21 -2.11 -9.92
N PHE A 153 -7.01 -2.69 -9.87
CA PHE A 153 -6.77 -4.11 -10.10
C PHE A 153 -5.47 -4.58 -9.44
N GLN A 154 -5.39 -5.89 -9.21
CA GLN A 154 -4.21 -6.57 -8.68
C GLN A 154 -3.84 -7.75 -9.56
N ILE A 155 -2.54 -7.96 -9.77
CA ILE A 155 -1.95 -9.13 -10.42
C ILE A 155 -0.91 -9.72 -9.48
N GLY A 156 -1.01 -11.02 -9.20
CA GLY A 156 -0.16 -11.70 -8.23
C GLY A 156 -0.80 -11.77 -6.85
N ARG A 157 -0.03 -12.27 -5.88
CA ARG A 157 -0.47 -12.45 -4.48
C ARG A 157 0.66 -12.12 -3.54
N GLU A 158 0.27 -11.74 -2.31
CA GLU A 158 1.18 -11.74 -1.18
C GLU A 158 1.84 -13.12 -1.00
N ARG A 159 3.03 -13.11 -0.48
CA ARG A 159 3.72 -14.34 -0.07
C ARG A 159 3.23 -14.71 1.33
N GLU A 160 2.70 -15.94 1.45
CA GLU A 160 2.32 -16.54 2.74
C GLU A 160 3.54 -17.05 3.51
#